data_89b8d4b735585ce166546f910631b60d
#
_entry.id   89b8d4b735585ce166546f910631b60d
#
_cell.length_a   1.000
_cell.length_b   1.000
_cell.length_c   1.000
_cell.angle_alpha   90.00
_cell.angle_beta   90.00
_cell.angle_gamma   90.00
#
_symmetry.space_group_name_H-M   'P 1'
#
loop_
_entity.id
_entity.type
_entity.pdbx_description
1 polymer ?
#
loop_
_entity_poly.entity_id
_entity_poly.type
_entity_poly.pdbx_seq_one_letter_code
_entity_poly.pdbx_strand_id
1 'polypeptide(L)' 'MIKDQIITDQYALYHSDCMYVLPTLENESIDLSVYSPPFAGLFNYSSSENDFSNCETKEQFLEQYEFLIAEIARLT' A
#
# COMPACT_ATOMS: atom_id res chain seq x y z
N MET A 1 -9.73 -5.27 2.14
CA MET A 1 -10.04 -6.70 1.97
C MET A 1 -9.19 -7.29 0.85
N ILE A 2 -8.61 -8.42 1.10
CA ILE A 2 -7.79 -9.13 0.10
C ILE A 2 -8.73 -9.80 -0.89
N LYS A 3 -8.62 -9.45 -2.18
CA LYS A 3 -9.48 -10.01 -3.23
C LYS A 3 -8.98 -11.38 -3.68
N ASP A 4 -7.67 -11.57 -3.73
CA ASP A 4 -7.05 -12.82 -4.14
C ASP A 4 -5.60 -12.82 -3.65
N GLN A 5 -5.00 -14.02 -3.54
CA GLN A 5 -3.62 -14.13 -3.13
C GLN A 5 -2.99 -15.43 -3.63
N ILE A 6 -1.68 -15.39 -3.84
CA ILE A 6 -0.86 -16.56 -4.17
C ILE A 6 0.34 -16.53 -3.24
N ILE A 7 0.51 -17.61 -2.46
CA ILE A 7 1.62 -17.72 -1.53
C ILE A 7 2.41 -18.99 -1.84
N THR A 8 3.71 -18.83 -2.04
CA THR A 8 4.64 -19.95 -2.28
C THR A 8 5.81 -19.87 -1.32
N ASP A 9 6.73 -20.83 -1.37
CA ASP A 9 7.94 -20.83 -0.54
C ASP A 9 8.87 -19.65 -0.89
N GLN A 10 8.73 -19.07 -2.08
CA GLN A 10 9.65 -18.04 -2.58
C GLN A 10 9.01 -16.67 -2.72
N TYR A 11 7.70 -16.56 -2.85
CA TYR A 11 7.03 -15.28 -2.98
C TYR A 11 5.59 -15.33 -2.47
N ALA A 12 5.04 -14.14 -2.23
CA ALA A 12 3.62 -13.97 -1.94
C ALA A 12 3.09 -12.83 -2.80
N LEU A 13 1.98 -13.06 -3.47
CA LEU A 13 1.32 -12.08 -4.32
C LEU A 13 -0.10 -11.86 -3.81
N TYR A 14 -0.46 -10.59 -3.60
CA TYR A 14 -1.79 -10.22 -3.10
C TYR A 14 -2.46 -9.25 -4.07
N HIS A 15 -3.69 -9.57 -4.46
CA HIS A 15 -4.55 -8.64 -5.18
C HIS A 15 -5.43 -7.94 -4.14
N SER A 16 -4.98 -6.78 -3.68
CA SER A 16 -5.62 -6.07 -2.57
C SER A 16 -5.14 -4.63 -2.53
N ASP A 17 -5.88 -3.79 -1.82
CA ASP A 17 -5.32 -2.53 -1.34
C ASP A 17 -4.22 -2.86 -0.34
N CYS A 18 -3.05 -2.24 -0.51
CA CYS A 18 -1.87 -2.56 0.32
C CYS A 18 -2.12 -2.33 1.81
N MET A 19 -3.01 -1.42 2.17
CA MET A 19 -3.31 -1.14 3.57
C MET A 19 -4.10 -2.25 4.26
N TYR A 20 -4.59 -3.24 3.51
CA TYR A 20 -5.17 -4.45 4.09
C TYR A 20 -4.14 -5.56 4.28
N VAL A 21 -3.03 -5.51 3.54
CA VAL A 21 -1.98 -6.53 3.58
C VAL A 21 -0.84 -6.15 4.52
N LEU A 22 -0.33 -4.93 4.40
CA LEU A 22 0.87 -4.50 5.13
C LEU A 22 0.76 -4.69 6.64
N PRO A 23 -0.37 -4.36 7.30
CA PRO A 23 -0.48 -4.57 8.74
C PRO A 23 -0.40 -6.02 9.18
N THR A 24 -0.62 -6.97 8.28
CA THR A 24 -0.57 -8.40 8.59
C THR A 24 0.84 -8.98 8.56
N LEU A 25 1.80 -8.25 8.01
CA LEU A 25 3.18 -8.71 7.87
C LEU A 25 3.97 -8.44 9.15
N GLU A 26 4.96 -9.29 9.42
CA GLU A 26 5.78 -9.17 10.62
C GLU A 26 6.71 -7.95 10.55
N ASN A 27 7.03 -7.40 11.73
CA ASN A 27 8.02 -6.32 11.83
C ASN A 27 9.36 -6.79 11.27
N GLU A 28 10.04 -5.88 10.59
CA GLU A 28 11.41 -6.11 10.09
C GLU A 28 11.53 -7.35 9.20
N SER A 29 10.44 -7.72 8.48
CA SER A 29 10.44 -8.90 7.61
C SER A 29 10.82 -8.60 6.17
N ILE A 30 11.01 -7.32 5.82
CA ILE A 30 11.30 -6.87 4.45
C ILE A 30 12.67 -6.22 4.39
N ASP A 31 13.49 -6.65 3.43
CA ASP A 31 14.83 -6.10 3.24
C ASP A 31 14.86 -4.91 2.29
N LEU A 32 13.95 -4.86 1.32
CA LEU A 32 13.90 -3.80 0.32
C LEU A 32 12.46 -3.57 -0.12
N SER A 33 12.06 -2.31 -0.20
CA SER A 33 10.74 -1.93 -0.70
C SER A 33 10.89 -1.12 -1.99
N VAL A 34 10.13 -1.49 -3.01
CA VAL A 34 10.08 -0.76 -4.29
C VAL A 34 8.61 -0.46 -4.59
N TYR A 35 8.30 0.81 -4.80
CA TYR A 35 6.94 1.23 -5.05
C TYR A 35 6.93 2.59 -5.74
N SER A 36 5.80 2.89 -6.39
CA SER A 36 5.61 4.15 -7.08
C SER A 36 4.21 4.67 -6.73
N PRO A 37 4.09 5.61 -5.79
CA PRO A 37 2.77 6.16 -5.45
C PRO A 37 2.23 6.99 -6.62
N PRO A 38 0.92 6.92 -6.88
CA PRO A 38 0.31 7.74 -7.93
C PRO A 38 0.28 9.21 -7.52
N PHE A 39 0.22 10.10 -8.50
CA PHE A 39 0.02 11.52 -8.23
C PHE A 39 -1.45 11.77 -7.87
N ALA A 40 -1.68 12.45 -6.76
CA ALA A 40 -3.02 12.79 -6.31
C ALA A 40 -3.78 13.60 -7.36
N GLY A 41 -5.00 13.16 -7.69
CA GLY A 41 -5.88 13.87 -8.60
C GLY A 41 -5.58 13.68 -10.09
N LEU A 42 -4.51 12.97 -10.47
CA LEU A 42 -4.16 12.75 -11.87
C LEU A 42 -4.76 11.48 -12.45
N PHE A 43 -4.75 10.40 -11.66
CA PHE A 43 -5.24 9.08 -12.11
C PHE A 43 -6.06 8.44 -11.00
N ASN A 44 -7.13 7.75 -11.38
CA ASN A 44 -7.90 6.90 -10.48
C ASN A 44 -7.66 5.44 -10.87
N TYR A 45 -6.86 4.74 -10.08
CA TYR A 45 -6.53 3.34 -10.33
C TYR A 45 -7.57 2.37 -9.78
N SER A 46 -8.32 2.79 -8.76
CA SER A 46 -9.37 1.97 -8.16
C SER A 46 -10.38 2.85 -7.42
N SER A 47 -11.47 2.22 -6.94
CA SER A 47 -12.45 2.89 -6.09
C SER A 47 -12.17 2.75 -4.59
N SER A 48 -11.04 2.16 -4.22
CA SER A 48 -10.66 2.00 -2.82
C SER A 48 -10.41 3.36 -2.15
N GLU A 49 -10.87 3.52 -0.92
CA GLU A 49 -10.61 4.72 -0.13
C GLU A 49 -9.13 4.94 0.18
N ASN A 50 -8.35 3.86 0.15
CA ASN A 50 -6.93 3.89 0.43
C ASN A 50 -6.07 4.08 -0.83
N ASP A 51 -6.68 4.16 -2.00
CA ASP A 51 -5.95 4.44 -3.24
C ASP A 51 -5.59 5.93 -3.27
N PHE A 52 -4.30 6.23 -3.31
CA PHE A 52 -3.82 7.61 -3.26
C PHE A 52 -4.29 8.46 -4.44
N SER A 53 -4.58 7.85 -5.58
CA SER A 53 -5.08 8.57 -6.75
C SER A 53 -6.52 9.08 -6.56
N ASN A 54 -7.26 8.56 -5.59
CA ASN A 54 -8.60 9.00 -5.26
C ASN A 54 -8.63 10.19 -4.29
N CYS A 55 -7.48 10.68 -3.84
CA CYS A 55 -7.42 11.83 -2.96
C CYS A 55 -7.77 13.11 -3.71
N GLU A 56 -8.67 13.92 -3.13
CA GLU A 56 -9.12 15.17 -3.73
C GLU A 56 -8.11 16.31 -3.54
N THR A 57 -7.33 16.27 -2.48
CA THR A 57 -6.39 17.33 -2.13
C THR A 57 -5.00 16.77 -1.86
N LYS A 58 -4.00 17.64 -1.96
CA LYS A 58 -2.62 17.31 -1.63
C LYS A 58 -2.49 16.92 -0.15
N GLU A 59 -3.24 17.57 0.72
CA GLU A 59 -3.23 17.26 2.15
C GLU A 59 -3.74 15.86 2.41
N GLN A 60 -4.81 15.45 1.76
CA GLN A 60 -5.33 14.07 1.86
C GLN A 60 -4.32 13.05 1.38
N PHE A 61 -3.66 13.35 0.26
CA PHE A 61 -2.61 12.48 -0.28
C PHE A 61 -1.49 12.29 0.74
N LEU A 62 -0.98 13.39 1.29
CA LEU A 62 0.12 13.34 2.27
C LEU A 62 -0.28 12.60 3.54
N GLU A 63 -1.50 12.81 4.02
CA GLU A 63 -2.01 12.13 5.20
C GLU A 63 -2.06 10.62 5.00
N GLN A 64 -2.60 10.16 3.87
CA GLN A 64 -2.65 8.74 3.55
C GLN A 64 -1.25 8.15 3.31
N TYR A 65 -0.38 8.93 2.70
CA TYR A 65 1.00 8.51 2.44
C TYR A 65 1.76 8.29 3.75
N GLU A 66 1.48 9.05 4.80
CA GLU A 66 2.08 8.84 6.11
C GLU A 66 1.80 7.45 6.67
N PHE A 67 0.57 6.94 6.50
CA PHE A 67 0.25 5.58 6.94
C PHE A 67 1.08 4.54 6.21
N LEU A 68 1.26 4.70 4.92
CA LEU A 68 2.09 3.80 4.12
C LEU A 68 3.54 3.84 4.57
N ILE A 69 4.10 5.04 4.77
CA ILE A 69 5.48 5.21 5.20
C ILE A 69 5.71 4.58 6.57
N ALA A 70 4.76 4.74 7.50
CA ALA A 70 4.86 4.13 8.83
C ALA A 70 4.93 2.61 8.74
N GLU A 71 4.10 1.99 7.89
CA GLU A 71 4.11 0.54 7.69
C GLU A 71 5.40 0.07 7.03
N ILE A 72 5.89 0.78 6.01
CA ILE A 72 7.15 0.43 5.34
C ILE A 72 8.31 0.51 6.33
N ALA A 73 8.34 1.54 7.17
CA ALA A 73 9.39 1.68 8.20
C ALA A 73 9.35 0.53 9.21
N ARG A 74 8.14 0.11 9.62
CA ARG A 74 7.97 -1.02 10.53
C ARG A 74 8.46 -2.33 9.92
N LEU A 75 8.19 -2.55 8.64
CA LEU A 75 8.51 -3.79 7.93
C LEU A 75 10.01 -3.89 7.58
N THR A 76 10.66 -2.78 7.38
CA THR A 76 12.07 -2.73 6.99
C THR A 76 12.96 -2.58 8.21
#